data_12b165490cc94e0683d37042bc93e04c
#
_entry.id   12b165490cc94e0683d37042bc93e04c
#
_cell.length_a   1.000
_cell.length_b   1.000
_cell.length_c   1.000
_cell.angle_alpha   90.00
_cell.angle_beta   90.00
_cell.angle_gamma   90.00
#
_symmetry.space_group_name_H-M   'P 1'
#
loop_
_entity.id
_entity.type
_entity.pdbx_description
1 polymer ?
#
loop_
_entity_poly.entity_id
_entity_poly.type
_entity_poly.pdbx_seq_one_letter_code
_entity_poly.pdbx_strand_id
1 'polypeptide(L)'
;MDYLLDVHTHTIASGHAYNTIMEMAKAGFDKGLKLLGITEHAPMMPGTCHAMYFHNLKVVPSTMCGIELMLGAELNILDYDGHIDLDTRVLKQLDLKIASLHSVCIQPGTRKENTQAVLGAVHNPLVDIIGHPDDGIYPLEYEPIVEAAKETNTLLEVNNNSLNPAGSRKHTRENLIAMLE
;
A
#
# COMPACT_ATOMS: atom_id res chain seq x y z
N MET A 1 1.60 -15.14 -18.07
CA MET A 1 1.37 -13.68 -17.89
C MET A 1 2.70 -13.11 -17.47
N ASP A 2 3.20 -12.12 -18.17
CA ASP A 2 4.49 -11.50 -17.83
C ASP A 2 4.20 -10.32 -16.90
N TYR A 3 4.66 -10.43 -15.66
CA TYR A 3 4.58 -9.33 -14.71
C TYR A 3 5.65 -8.30 -15.06
N LEU A 4 5.25 -7.05 -15.25
CA LEU A 4 6.16 -5.97 -15.62
C LEU A 4 6.65 -5.18 -14.42
N LEU A 5 5.84 -5.11 -13.36
CA LEU A 5 6.13 -4.36 -12.15
C LEU A 5 5.51 -5.03 -10.92
N ASP A 6 6.08 -4.74 -9.76
CA ASP A 6 5.50 -4.98 -8.46
C ASP A 6 5.75 -3.73 -7.61
N VAL A 7 4.70 -3.08 -7.16
CA VAL A 7 4.79 -1.77 -6.50
C VAL A 7 4.41 -1.80 -5.01
N HIS A 8 4.08 -2.98 -4.47
CA HIS A 8 3.72 -3.14 -3.07
C HIS A 8 4.60 -4.22 -2.43
N THR A 9 5.81 -3.84 -2.04
CA THR A 9 6.77 -4.75 -1.43
C THR A 9 7.43 -4.16 -0.18
N HIS A 10 7.87 -5.04 0.71
CA HIS A 10 8.50 -4.72 1.98
C HIS A 10 9.88 -5.32 2.09
N THR A 11 10.74 -4.65 2.87
CA THR A 11 12.06 -5.13 3.24
C THR A 11 12.17 -5.30 4.76
N ILE A 12 13.36 -5.60 5.23
CA ILE A 12 13.67 -5.72 6.66
C ILE A 12 13.30 -4.45 7.44
N ALA A 13 13.18 -3.29 6.78
CA ALA A 13 12.81 -2.03 7.41
C ALA A 13 11.36 -2.03 7.91
N SER A 14 10.46 -2.80 7.32
CA SER A 14 9.08 -2.99 7.80
C SER A 14 8.93 -3.89 9.01
N GLY A 15 10.01 -4.54 9.46
CA GLY A 15 10.02 -5.37 10.68
C GLY A 15 9.40 -6.77 10.56
N HIS A 16 8.72 -7.08 9.45
CA HIS A 16 8.08 -8.39 9.21
C HIS A 16 8.45 -9.02 7.86
N ALA A 17 9.35 -8.38 7.10
CA ALA A 17 10.01 -8.93 5.93
C ALA A 17 11.52 -9.06 6.20
N TYR A 18 12.26 -9.83 5.42
CA TYR A 18 13.61 -10.25 5.82
C TYR A 18 14.68 -9.98 4.77
N ASN A 19 14.31 -9.41 3.61
CA ASN A 19 15.23 -9.03 2.55
C ASN A 19 15.58 -7.55 2.62
N THR A 20 16.76 -7.20 2.14
CA THR A 20 17.19 -5.82 1.92
C THR A 20 16.67 -5.28 0.59
N ILE A 21 16.72 -3.95 0.37
CA ILE A 21 16.37 -3.32 -0.92
C ILE A 21 17.18 -3.96 -2.06
N MET A 22 18.47 -4.22 -1.84
CA MET A 22 19.36 -4.81 -2.86
C MET A 22 18.94 -6.24 -3.23
N GLU A 23 18.60 -7.07 -2.24
CA GLU A 23 18.14 -8.44 -2.48
C GLU A 23 16.79 -8.45 -3.21
N MET A 24 15.87 -7.54 -2.85
CA MET A 24 14.60 -7.37 -3.52
C MET A 24 14.78 -6.91 -4.97
N ALA A 25 15.63 -5.91 -5.21
CA ALA A 25 15.96 -5.42 -6.55
C ALA A 25 16.55 -6.53 -7.43
N LYS A 26 17.51 -7.30 -6.89
CA LYS A 26 18.10 -8.43 -7.59
C LYS A 26 17.06 -9.51 -7.93
N ALA A 27 16.23 -9.89 -6.97
CA ALA A 27 15.19 -10.90 -7.17
C ALA A 27 14.13 -10.44 -8.19
N GLY A 28 13.75 -9.16 -8.16
CA GLY A 28 12.85 -8.56 -9.15
C GLY A 28 13.42 -8.60 -10.56
N PHE A 29 14.68 -8.21 -10.71
CA PHE A 29 15.38 -8.29 -11.99
C PHE A 29 15.48 -9.74 -12.53
N ASP A 30 15.87 -10.69 -11.67
CA ASP A 30 15.98 -12.10 -12.03
C ASP A 30 14.61 -12.71 -12.45
N LYS A 31 13.50 -12.17 -11.95
CA LYS A 31 12.12 -12.52 -12.33
C LYS A 31 11.63 -11.77 -13.60
N GLY A 32 12.42 -10.87 -14.16
CA GLY A 32 12.08 -10.11 -15.35
C GLY A 32 11.23 -8.86 -15.13
N LEU A 33 11.04 -8.43 -13.86
CA LEU A 33 10.40 -7.15 -13.56
C LEU A 33 11.21 -5.99 -14.15
N LYS A 34 10.55 -4.94 -14.56
CA LYS A 34 11.14 -3.69 -15.05
C LYS A 34 11.18 -2.60 -13.99
N LEU A 35 10.23 -2.66 -13.06
CA LEU A 35 10.06 -1.70 -11.97
C LEU A 35 9.69 -2.43 -10.68
N LEU A 36 10.29 -2.01 -9.57
CA LEU A 36 9.99 -2.50 -8.23
C LEU A 36 9.71 -1.32 -7.30
N GLY A 37 8.56 -1.32 -6.65
CA GLY A 37 8.22 -0.40 -5.57
C GLY A 37 8.69 -0.96 -4.23
N ILE A 38 9.45 -0.17 -3.48
CA ILE A 38 9.80 -0.43 -2.08
C ILE A 38 8.91 0.47 -1.23
N THR A 39 7.88 -0.11 -0.61
CA THR A 39 6.81 0.60 0.08
C THR A 39 6.68 0.09 1.52
N GLU A 40 7.67 0.44 2.34
CA GLU A 40 7.70 0.03 3.74
C GLU A 40 6.48 0.54 4.50
N HIS A 41 6.04 -0.20 5.51
CA HIS A 41 5.02 0.28 6.44
C HIS A 41 5.44 1.57 7.13
N ALA A 42 4.57 2.55 7.12
CA ALA A 42 4.74 3.83 7.78
C ALA A 42 4.74 3.70 9.32
N PRO A 43 5.21 4.73 10.06
CA PRO A 43 5.66 4.59 11.46
C PRO A 43 4.63 4.12 12.48
N MET A 44 3.33 4.21 12.21
CA MET A 44 2.31 3.72 13.16
C MET A 44 2.14 2.21 13.16
N MET A 45 2.69 1.51 12.17
CA MET A 45 2.78 0.05 12.17
C MET A 45 3.79 -0.41 13.23
N PRO A 46 3.42 -1.26 14.21
CA PRO A 46 4.36 -1.77 15.20
C PRO A 46 5.53 -2.55 14.56
N GLY A 47 6.75 -2.23 15.00
CA GLY A 47 7.97 -2.92 14.54
C GLY A 47 8.60 -2.38 13.27
N THR A 48 7.98 -1.40 12.61
CA THR A 48 8.50 -0.75 11.41
C THR A 48 9.59 0.30 11.72
N CYS A 49 10.14 0.88 10.66
CA CYS A 49 11.14 1.93 10.73
C CYS A 49 10.55 3.30 11.13
N HIS A 50 11.40 4.18 11.63
CA HIS A 50 11.04 5.55 12.00
C HIS A 50 10.82 6.44 10.77
N ALA A 51 10.04 7.54 10.90
CA ALA A 51 9.80 8.52 9.83
C ALA A 51 11.08 9.04 9.14
N MET A 52 12.22 9.07 9.85
CA MET A 52 13.52 9.43 9.30
C MET A 52 13.96 8.51 8.15
N TYR A 53 13.57 7.24 8.16
CA TYR A 53 13.84 6.31 7.06
C TYR A 53 13.27 6.83 5.76
N PHE A 54 12.00 7.21 5.74
CA PHE A 54 11.30 7.73 4.56
C PHE A 54 11.89 9.05 4.08
N HIS A 55 12.25 9.95 5.02
CA HIS A 55 12.93 11.19 4.66
C HIS A 55 14.29 10.93 4.00
N ASN A 56 14.97 9.84 4.35
CA ASN A 56 16.32 9.51 3.85
C ASN A 56 16.30 8.62 2.58
N LEU A 57 15.14 8.13 2.12
CA LEU A 57 15.04 7.32 0.88
C LEU A 57 15.63 8.01 -0.34
N LYS A 58 15.63 9.34 -0.38
CA LYS A 58 16.25 10.16 -1.43
C LYS A 58 17.73 9.88 -1.73
N VAL A 59 18.44 9.17 -0.84
CA VAL A 59 19.85 8.78 -1.07
C VAL A 59 20.00 7.41 -1.71
N VAL A 60 18.91 6.66 -1.82
CA VAL A 60 18.89 5.37 -2.51
C VAL A 60 18.81 5.63 -4.02
N PRO A 61 19.66 5.00 -4.84
CA PRO A 61 19.59 5.14 -6.29
C PRO A 61 18.23 4.69 -6.86
N SER A 62 17.69 5.43 -7.83
CA SER A 62 16.46 5.06 -8.56
C SER A 62 16.61 3.84 -9.46
N THR A 63 17.81 3.32 -9.62
CA THR A 63 18.09 2.07 -10.36
C THR A 63 19.09 1.24 -9.58
N MET A 64 18.78 -0.04 -9.37
CA MET A 64 19.64 -0.98 -8.64
C MET A 64 19.55 -2.37 -9.25
N CYS A 65 20.68 -3.06 -9.39
CA CYS A 65 20.74 -4.40 -9.99
C CYS A 65 20.09 -4.52 -11.39
N GLY A 66 19.98 -3.42 -12.13
CA GLY A 66 19.39 -3.40 -13.48
C GLY A 66 17.87 -3.21 -13.52
N ILE A 67 17.22 -2.97 -12.38
CA ILE A 67 15.78 -2.67 -12.28
C ILE A 67 15.55 -1.24 -11.78
N GLU A 68 14.50 -0.58 -12.26
CA GLU A 68 14.04 0.71 -11.75
C GLU A 68 13.36 0.53 -10.40
N LEU A 69 13.60 1.47 -9.47
CA LEU A 69 13.00 1.50 -8.15
C LEU A 69 12.08 2.71 -7.99
N MET A 70 10.89 2.47 -7.45
CA MET A 70 10.04 3.51 -6.85
C MET A 70 10.13 3.38 -5.33
N LEU A 71 10.54 4.46 -4.66
CA LEU A 71 10.76 4.48 -3.20
C LEU A 71 9.59 5.18 -2.52
N GLY A 72 8.83 4.45 -1.75
CA GLY A 72 7.56 4.89 -1.23
C GLY A 72 7.26 4.43 0.19
N ALA A 73 5.98 4.49 0.53
CA ALA A 73 5.47 4.03 1.82
C ALA A 73 4.10 3.36 1.66
N GLU A 74 3.85 2.34 2.46
CA GLU A 74 2.51 1.89 2.78
C GLU A 74 2.06 2.59 4.06
N LEU A 75 1.22 3.61 3.86
CA LEU A 75 0.67 4.48 4.89
C LEU A 75 -0.45 3.77 5.65
N ASN A 76 -0.52 4.01 6.95
CA ASN A 76 -1.63 3.52 7.75
C ASN A 76 -2.75 4.56 7.79
N ILE A 77 -3.98 4.15 7.47
CA ILE A 77 -5.18 4.94 7.76
C ILE A 77 -5.44 4.81 9.26
N LEU A 78 -5.53 5.94 9.97
CA LEU A 78 -5.50 5.98 11.43
C LEU A 78 -6.87 6.17 12.09
N ASP A 79 -7.83 6.70 11.35
CA ASP A 79 -9.17 6.99 11.83
C ASP A 79 -10.21 6.92 10.71
N TYR A 80 -11.48 7.10 11.07
CA TYR A 80 -12.58 7.04 10.11
C TYR A 80 -12.72 8.31 9.25
N ASP A 81 -11.92 9.35 9.49
CA ASP A 81 -11.81 10.52 8.62
C ASP A 81 -10.74 10.34 7.53
N GLY A 82 -9.98 9.23 7.59
CA GLY A 82 -8.97 8.87 6.59
C GLY A 82 -7.61 9.56 6.77
N HIS A 83 -7.30 10.01 7.98
CA HIS A 83 -5.97 10.55 8.26
C HIS A 83 -4.90 9.46 8.16
N ILE A 84 -3.72 9.84 7.69
CA ILE A 84 -2.56 8.96 7.46
C ILE A 84 -1.36 9.40 8.31
N ASP A 85 -0.42 8.51 8.52
CA ASP A 85 0.64 8.61 9.52
C ASP A 85 1.98 9.23 9.10
N LEU A 86 2.12 9.77 7.90
CA LEU A 86 3.30 10.54 7.49
C LEU A 86 2.93 12.00 7.17
N ASP A 87 3.83 12.91 7.52
CA ASP A 87 3.62 14.32 7.24
C ASP A 87 3.75 14.66 5.75
N THR A 88 3.07 15.72 5.32
CA THR A 88 3.03 16.19 3.94
C THR A 88 4.42 16.46 3.34
N ARG A 89 5.41 16.86 4.14
CA ARG A 89 6.78 17.14 3.65
C ARG A 89 7.46 15.84 3.23
N VAL A 90 7.29 14.77 4.01
CA VAL A 90 7.84 13.45 3.69
C VAL A 90 7.11 12.87 2.48
N LEU A 91 5.77 12.90 2.49
CA LEU A 91 4.96 12.36 1.38
C LEU A 91 5.32 12.95 0.02
N LYS A 92 5.61 14.25 -0.05
CA LYS A 92 6.03 14.93 -1.29
C LYS A 92 7.41 14.52 -1.82
N GLN A 93 8.20 13.80 -1.03
CA GLN A 93 9.53 13.31 -1.42
C GLN A 93 9.51 11.85 -1.88
N LEU A 94 8.39 11.15 -1.65
CA LEU A 94 8.23 9.75 -2.02
C LEU A 94 7.67 9.61 -3.44
N ASP A 95 8.14 8.58 -4.15
CA ASP A 95 7.69 8.25 -5.49
C ASP A 95 6.29 7.63 -5.47
N LEU A 96 5.95 6.85 -4.42
CA LEU A 96 4.72 6.09 -4.33
C LEU A 96 4.15 6.09 -2.90
N LYS A 97 2.84 6.31 -2.77
CA LYS A 97 2.12 6.34 -1.49
C LYS A 97 0.89 5.44 -1.59
N ILE A 98 0.95 4.30 -0.90
CA ILE A 98 -0.17 3.37 -0.75
C ILE A 98 -0.81 3.64 0.60
N ALA A 99 -2.12 3.76 0.70
CA ALA A 99 -2.83 3.90 1.96
C ALA A 99 -3.66 2.65 2.25
N SER A 100 -3.51 2.08 3.44
CA SER A 100 -4.09 0.79 3.81
C SER A 100 -4.75 0.82 5.19
N LEU A 101 -5.77 -0.02 5.38
CA LEU A 101 -6.36 -0.30 6.67
C LEU A 101 -5.61 -1.46 7.34
N HIS A 102 -5.07 -1.23 8.54
CA HIS A 102 -4.37 -2.25 9.32
C HIS A 102 -4.94 -2.35 10.73
N SER A 103 -5.30 -3.56 11.17
CA SER A 103 -6.01 -3.78 12.45
C SER A 103 -5.20 -3.41 13.71
N VAL A 104 -3.90 -3.23 13.56
CA VAL A 104 -3.01 -2.73 14.62
C VAL A 104 -2.98 -1.20 14.69
N CYS A 105 -3.46 -0.49 13.65
CA CYS A 105 -3.48 0.97 13.57
C CYS A 105 -4.88 1.54 13.74
N ILE A 106 -5.90 0.87 13.20
CA ILE A 106 -7.31 1.26 13.33
C ILE A 106 -8.17 0.01 13.54
N GLN A 107 -9.07 0.05 14.51
CA GLN A 107 -10.02 -1.05 14.71
C GLN A 107 -11.06 -1.08 13.59
N PRO A 108 -11.49 -2.27 13.14
CA PRO A 108 -12.62 -2.38 12.21
C PRO A 108 -13.89 -1.78 12.81
N GLY A 109 -14.48 -0.83 12.10
CA GLY A 109 -15.75 -0.21 12.44
C GLY A 109 -16.94 -0.83 11.68
N THR A 110 -18.04 -0.12 11.64
CA THR A 110 -19.16 -0.43 10.76
C THR A 110 -18.74 -0.28 9.29
N ARG A 111 -19.49 -0.91 8.39
CA ARG A 111 -19.24 -0.77 6.95
C ARG A 111 -19.15 0.69 6.51
N LYS A 112 -20.03 1.55 7.03
CA LYS A 112 -20.04 2.98 6.74
C LYS A 112 -18.79 3.69 7.25
N GLU A 113 -18.35 3.43 8.48
CA GLU A 113 -17.14 4.03 9.06
C GLU A 113 -15.89 3.60 8.31
N ASN A 114 -15.75 2.31 8.00
CA ASN A 114 -14.63 1.82 7.21
C ASN A 114 -14.60 2.43 5.79
N THR A 115 -15.76 2.54 5.14
CA THR A 115 -15.89 3.17 3.82
C THR A 115 -15.49 4.64 3.89
N GLN A 116 -15.92 5.38 4.92
CA GLN A 116 -15.53 6.77 5.12
C GLN A 116 -14.03 6.93 5.30
N ALA A 117 -13.39 6.05 6.09
CA ALA A 117 -11.93 6.04 6.27
C ALA A 117 -11.19 5.90 4.93
N VAL A 118 -11.63 4.96 4.09
CA VAL A 118 -11.04 4.76 2.75
C VAL A 118 -11.30 5.95 1.85
N LEU A 119 -12.53 6.51 1.84
CA LEU A 119 -12.86 7.70 1.05
C LEU A 119 -12.02 8.92 1.47
N GLY A 120 -11.77 9.12 2.77
CA GLY A 120 -10.88 10.17 3.26
C GLY A 120 -9.46 10.02 2.70
N ALA A 121 -8.93 8.81 2.65
CA ALA A 121 -7.63 8.52 2.05
C ALA A 121 -7.64 8.72 0.52
N VAL A 122 -8.69 8.29 -0.18
CA VAL A 122 -8.86 8.48 -1.65
C VAL A 122 -8.87 9.96 -2.02
N HIS A 123 -9.53 10.79 -1.22
CA HIS A 123 -9.57 12.25 -1.47
C HIS A 123 -8.28 12.98 -1.08
N ASN A 124 -7.32 12.32 -0.46
CA ASN A 124 -6.03 12.92 -0.17
C ASN A 124 -5.17 12.93 -1.46
N PRO A 125 -4.83 14.10 -2.02
CA PRO A 125 -4.11 14.18 -3.31
C PRO A 125 -2.65 13.68 -3.25
N LEU A 126 -2.19 13.24 -2.09
CA LEU A 126 -0.87 12.64 -1.88
C LEU A 126 -0.93 11.11 -1.79
N VAL A 127 -2.10 10.50 -1.90
CA VAL A 127 -2.28 9.04 -1.94
C VAL A 127 -2.44 8.60 -3.40
N ASP A 128 -1.62 7.66 -3.83
CA ASP A 128 -1.63 7.16 -5.20
C ASP A 128 -2.45 5.86 -5.33
N ILE A 129 -2.41 5.02 -4.29
CA ILE A 129 -3.05 3.68 -4.31
C ILE A 129 -3.74 3.43 -2.98
N ILE A 130 -4.91 2.78 -3.00
CA ILE A 130 -5.50 2.14 -1.81
C ILE A 130 -5.07 0.67 -1.82
N GLY A 131 -4.34 0.27 -0.79
CA GLY A 131 -3.82 -1.08 -0.63
C GLY A 131 -4.88 -2.06 -0.14
N HIS A 132 -4.92 -3.25 -0.77
CA HIS A 132 -5.78 -4.38 -0.41
C HIS A 132 -7.17 -4.03 0.17
N PRO A 133 -7.99 -3.19 -0.49
CA PRO A 133 -9.31 -2.79 0.00
C PRO A 133 -10.31 -3.95 0.06
N ASP A 134 -9.93 -5.09 -0.47
CA ASP A 134 -10.72 -6.31 -0.51
C ASP A 134 -10.70 -7.14 0.79
N ASP A 135 -9.88 -6.78 1.79
CA ASP A 135 -9.84 -7.52 3.06
C ASP A 135 -11.14 -7.34 3.85
N GLY A 136 -11.94 -8.40 3.93
CA GLY A 136 -13.24 -8.42 4.60
C GLY A 136 -13.19 -8.27 6.12
N ILE A 137 -12.00 -8.11 6.73
CA ILE A 137 -11.88 -7.64 8.11
C ILE A 137 -12.48 -6.24 8.23
N TYR A 138 -12.36 -5.42 7.17
CA TYR A 138 -12.99 -4.11 7.03
C TYR A 138 -14.10 -4.18 5.97
N PRO A 139 -15.35 -4.47 6.33
CA PRO A 139 -16.45 -4.43 5.37
C PRO A 139 -16.57 -3.05 4.73
N LEU A 140 -16.60 -2.98 3.40
CA LEU A 140 -16.66 -1.73 2.63
C LEU A 140 -17.89 -1.68 1.72
N GLU A 141 -18.28 -0.46 1.36
CA GLU A 141 -19.19 -0.15 0.25
C GLU A 141 -18.31 0.22 -0.96
N TYR A 142 -18.23 -0.66 -1.95
CA TYR A 142 -17.26 -0.50 -3.05
C TYR A 142 -17.67 0.56 -4.06
N GLU A 143 -18.95 0.68 -4.39
CA GLU A 143 -19.44 1.63 -5.38
C GLU A 143 -18.95 3.07 -5.13
N PRO A 144 -19.15 3.71 -3.95
CA PRO A 144 -18.67 5.06 -3.70
C PRO A 144 -17.14 5.16 -3.70
N ILE A 145 -16.41 4.10 -3.30
CA ILE A 145 -14.94 4.08 -3.32
C ILE A 145 -14.42 4.07 -4.77
N VAL A 146 -15.01 3.23 -5.63
CA VAL A 146 -14.64 3.13 -7.04
C VAL A 146 -14.94 4.44 -7.79
N GLU A 147 -16.08 5.08 -7.51
CA GLU A 147 -16.42 6.39 -8.08
C GLU A 147 -15.41 7.47 -7.66
N ALA A 148 -15.14 7.59 -6.35
CA ALA A 148 -14.16 8.54 -5.85
C ALA A 148 -12.75 8.26 -6.40
N ALA A 149 -12.33 7.01 -6.50
CA ALA A 149 -11.04 6.63 -7.06
C ALA A 149 -10.90 7.02 -8.54
N LYS A 150 -11.97 6.89 -9.34
CA LYS A 150 -12.02 7.39 -10.72
C LYS A 150 -11.88 8.92 -10.80
N GLU A 151 -12.56 9.64 -9.93
CA GLU A 151 -12.53 11.12 -9.90
C GLU A 151 -11.15 11.67 -9.50
N THR A 152 -10.49 11.01 -8.54
CA THR A 152 -9.17 11.42 -8.02
C THR A 152 -7.99 10.85 -8.79
N ASN A 153 -8.20 9.88 -9.69
CA ASN A 153 -7.18 9.02 -10.31
C ASN A 153 -6.36 8.22 -9.29
N THR A 154 -6.94 7.88 -8.15
CA THR A 154 -6.35 6.96 -7.17
C THR A 154 -6.56 5.52 -7.64
N LEU A 155 -5.54 4.69 -7.55
CA LEU A 155 -5.64 3.28 -7.95
C LEU A 155 -6.19 2.43 -6.79
N LEU A 156 -6.93 1.38 -7.12
CA LEU A 156 -7.36 0.35 -6.16
C LEU A 156 -6.56 -0.93 -6.42
N GLU A 157 -5.89 -1.42 -5.39
CA GLU A 157 -5.03 -2.60 -5.52
C GLU A 157 -5.84 -3.90 -5.61
N VAL A 158 -5.46 -4.77 -6.53
CA VAL A 158 -5.77 -6.20 -6.50
C VAL A 158 -4.53 -6.93 -5.99
N ASN A 159 -4.46 -7.14 -4.70
CA ASN A 159 -3.27 -7.68 -4.05
C ASN A 159 -3.15 -9.20 -4.27
N ASN A 160 -1.98 -9.66 -4.71
CA ASN A 160 -1.76 -11.07 -4.99
C ASN A 160 -1.94 -11.98 -3.76
N ASN A 161 -1.60 -11.50 -2.56
CA ASN A 161 -1.79 -12.27 -1.33
C ASN A 161 -3.28 -12.45 -0.97
N SER A 162 -4.16 -11.58 -1.44
CA SER A 162 -5.62 -11.72 -1.30
C SER A 162 -6.17 -12.94 -2.04
N LEU A 163 -5.47 -13.40 -3.06
CA LEU A 163 -5.84 -14.58 -3.85
C LEU A 163 -5.26 -15.89 -3.27
N ASN A 164 -4.44 -15.80 -2.22
CA ASN A 164 -3.84 -16.95 -1.56
C ASN A 164 -4.88 -17.62 -0.64
N PRO A 165 -5.31 -18.87 -0.91
CA PRO A 165 -6.31 -19.56 -0.08
C PRO A 165 -5.81 -19.87 1.34
N ALA A 166 -4.50 -19.84 1.58
CA ALA A 166 -3.89 -19.97 2.91
C ALA A 166 -3.63 -18.63 3.61
N GLY A 167 -4.01 -17.51 2.98
CA GLY A 167 -3.86 -16.17 3.52
C GLY A 167 -4.80 -15.87 4.70
N SER A 168 -4.49 -14.84 5.45
CA SER A 168 -5.28 -14.42 6.62
C SER A 168 -6.48 -13.52 6.25
N ARG A 169 -6.50 -12.94 5.05
CA ARG A 169 -7.57 -12.04 4.58
C ARG A 169 -8.86 -12.81 4.31
N LYS A 170 -9.99 -12.16 4.57
CA LYS A 170 -11.33 -12.78 4.49
C LYS A 170 -12.15 -12.21 3.35
N HIS A 171 -13.02 -13.04 2.74
CA HIS A 171 -13.99 -12.63 1.71
C HIS A 171 -13.36 -11.91 0.50
N THR A 172 -12.06 -12.08 0.28
CA THR A 172 -11.30 -11.31 -0.70
C THR A 172 -11.81 -11.47 -2.12
N ARG A 173 -12.14 -12.69 -2.54
CA ARG A 173 -12.63 -12.96 -3.90
C ARG A 173 -13.97 -12.27 -4.19
N GLU A 174 -14.91 -12.33 -3.26
CA GLU A 174 -16.22 -11.71 -3.36
C GLU A 174 -16.08 -10.19 -3.41
N ASN A 175 -15.23 -9.65 -2.55
CA ASN A 175 -14.95 -8.23 -2.46
C ASN A 175 -14.23 -7.70 -3.70
N LEU A 176 -13.27 -8.45 -4.27
CA LEU A 176 -12.62 -8.10 -5.54
C LEU A 176 -13.61 -8.05 -6.69
N ILE A 177 -14.56 -9.00 -6.77
CA ILE A 177 -15.60 -8.98 -7.79
C ILE A 177 -16.46 -7.71 -7.64
N ALA A 178 -16.93 -7.41 -6.42
CA ALA A 178 -17.73 -6.21 -6.16
C ALA A 178 -16.99 -4.89 -6.44
N MET A 179 -15.66 -4.89 -6.35
CA MET A 179 -14.83 -3.72 -6.68
C MET A 179 -14.62 -3.55 -8.20
N LEU A 180 -14.68 -4.66 -8.97
CA LEU A 180 -14.36 -4.66 -10.40
C LEU A 180 -15.61 -4.53 -11.29
N GLU A 181 -16.82 -4.77 -10.77
CA GLU A 181 -18.11 -4.63 -11.45
C GLU A 181 -18.65 -3.19 -11.34
#